data_713a349818e1d6058086c2d1087e98d5
#
_entry.id   713a349818e1d6058086c2d1087e98d5
#
_cell.length_a   1.000
_cell.length_b   1.000
_cell.length_c   1.000
_cell.angle_alpha   90.00
_cell.angle_beta   90.00
_cell.angle_gamma   90.00
#
_symmetry.space_group_name_H-M   'P 1'
#
loop_
_entity.id
_entity.type
_entity.pdbx_description
1 polymer ?
#
loop_
_entity_poly.entity_id
_entity_poly.type
_entity_poly.pdbx_seq_one_letter_code
_entity_poly.pdbx_strand_id
1 'polypeptide(L)'
;MDAPVTLTDGRWEGKPFVEGGASRPAVGLVDHFILLGDLDGDGLDEAATLLWESSGGSGTRLYLAVMGHRDGDIENQGTALIGDRAQVRSGEINAGRITLDIVRAGPEDAACCPTQRASVTWALSGSGLSQVADETIGTLSLDDLGGHGWVLTELGREQPLPESVEISLLFQDDRVSGSSGCNNYFAGVLAPNPGELAFNGMGATRMACPEPMMDLERRYLSALAGASGYRFHAGRLVLTCDTDEGPQGLIFTPNNSPAESPAETGE
;
A
#
# COMPACT_ATOMS: atom_id res chain seq x y z
N MET A 1 6.71 18.52 14.22
CA MET A 1 5.81 19.62 14.69
C MET A 1 5.75 19.58 16.20
N ASP A 2 5.81 20.75 16.87
CA ASP A 2 5.92 20.79 18.34
C ASP A 2 4.55 21.00 19.05
N ALA A 3 3.45 21.00 18.31
CA ALA A 3 2.11 21.18 18.84
C ALA A 3 1.12 20.22 18.19
N PRO A 4 0.10 19.73 18.93
CA PRO A 4 -0.95 18.91 18.38
C PRO A 4 -1.75 19.68 17.31
N VAL A 5 -2.17 18.99 16.27
CA VAL A 5 -2.99 19.52 15.19
C VAL A 5 -4.30 18.72 15.08
N THR A 6 -5.37 19.41 14.71
CA THR A 6 -6.66 18.77 14.42
C THR A 6 -6.80 18.59 12.92
N LEU A 7 -7.09 17.36 12.49
CA LEU A 7 -7.40 17.07 11.09
C LEU A 7 -8.86 17.43 10.81
N THR A 8 -9.09 18.12 9.70
CA THR A 8 -10.44 18.38 9.15
C THR A 8 -10.53 17.58 7.86
N ASP A 9 -11.55 16.73 7.74
CA ASP A 9 -11.72 15.80 6.61
C ASP A 9 -10.42 14.97 6.36
N GLY A 10 -9.81 14.50 7.45
CA GLY A 10 -8.60 13.67 7.38
C GLY A 10 -7.31 14.41 7.04
N ARG A 11 -7.32 15.76 6.95
CA ARG A 11 -6.13 16.54 6.53
C ARG A 11 -5.96 17.81 7.35
N TRP A 12 -4.70 18.21 7.52
CA TRP A 12 -4.28 19.50 8.04
C TRP A 12 -3.13 20.05 7.19
N GLU A 13 -3.15 21.36 6.92
CA GLU A 13 -2.06 22.08 6.27
C GLU A 13 -1.70 23.33 7.07
N GLY A 14 -0.40 23.52 7.29
CA GLY A 14 0.16 24.71 7.92
C GLY A 14 0.35 25.86 6.94
N LYS A 15 0.82 26.97 7.46
CA LYS A 15 1.20 28.12 6.63
C LYS A 15 2.44 27.79 5.79
N PRO A 16 2.56 28.33 4.57
CA PRO A 16 3.78 28.22 3.79
C PRO A 16 5.00 28.72 4.56
N PHE A 17 6.15 28.07 4.37
CA PHE A 17 7.42 28.49 5.00
C PHE A 17 7.92 29.86 4.49
N VAL A 18 7.55 30.19 3.26
CA VAL A 18 7.82 31.49 2.65
C VAL A 18 6.48 32.05 2.17
N GLU A 19 6.22 33.32 2.42
CA GLU A 19 4.98 33.98 1.98
C GLU A 19 4.80 33.83 0.45
N GLY A 20 3.65 33.34 0.02
CA GLY A 20 3.37 33.00 -1.39
C GLY A 20 4.00 31.70 -1.90
N GLY A 21 4.78 31.00 -1.07
CA GLY A 21 5.41 29.72 -1.42
C GLY A 21 4.42 28.54 -1.42
N ALA A 22 4.73 27.50 -2.19
CA ALA A 22 3.93 26.27 -2.24
C ALA A 22 4.29 25.28 -1.11
N SER A 23 5.55 25.31 -0.61
CA SER A 23 6.03 24.37 0.40
C SER A 23 5.49 24.74 1.78
N ARG A 24 4.77 23.81 2.40
CA ARG A 24 4.13 23.95 3.72
C ARG A 24 4.14 22.62 4.47
N PRO A 25 4.09 22.64 5.81
CA PRO A 25 3.90 21.42 6.57
C PRO A 25 2.46 20.91 6.38
N ALA A 26 2.30 19.60 6.27
CA ALA A 26 0.99 18.95 6.14
C ALA A 26 0.99 17.62 6.89
N VAL A 27 -0.16 17.26 7.41
CA VAL A 27 -0.46 15.95 8.02
C VAL A 27 -1.76 15.45 7.40
N GLY A 28 -1.83 14.14 7.14
CA GLY A 28 -3.06 13.55 6.66
C GLY A 28 -3.25 12.12 7.16
N LEU A 29 -4.51 11.69 7.16
CA LEU A 29 -4.88 10.31 7.33
C LEU A 29 -4.46 9.53 6.09
N VAL A 30 -3.99 8.30 6.29
CA VAL A 30 -3.79 7.36 5.18
C VAL A 30 -5.09 6.59 4.99
N ASP A 31 -5.69 6.74 3.82
CA ASP A 31 -6.96 6.07 3.49
C ASP A 31 -6.80 4.54 3.46
N HIS A 32 -7.90 3.83 3.71
CA HIS A 32 -8.03 2.38 3.57
C HIS A 32 -7.18 1.53 4.54
N PHE A 33 -6.61 2.12 5.61
CA PHE A 33 -5.90 1.37 6.63
C PHE A 33 -6.50 1.63 8.01
N ILE A 34 -7.27 0.66 8.51
CA ILE A 34 -7.84 0.66 9.85
C ILE A 34 -7.75 -0.77 10.38
N LEU A 35 -7.20 -0.93 11.56
CA LEU A 35 -7.23 -2.17 12.34
C LEU A 35 -8.10 -1.93 13.57
N LEU A 36 -8.97 -2.87 13.91
CA LEU A 36 -9.84 -2.80 15.08
C LEU A 36 -9.51 -3.93 16.03
N GLY A 37 -9.46 -3.65 17.31
CA GLY A 37 -9.26 -4.64 18.37
C GLY A 37 -9.02 -4.01 19.73
N ASP A 38 -9.33 -4.74 20.79
CA ASP A 38 -9.12 -4.35 22.20
C ASP A 38 -7.62 -4.30 22.52
N LEU A 39 -7.07 -3.09 22.66
CA LEU A 39 -5.65 -2.84 22.90
C LEU A 39 -5.31 -2.57 24.36
N ASP A 40 -6.26 -2.13 25.18
CA ASP A 40 -6.05 -1.77 26.57
C ASP A 40 -6.73 -2.74 27.58
N GLY A 41 -7.54 -3.68 27.09
CA GLY A 41 -8.17 -4.74 27.87
C GLY A 41 -9.47 -4.31 28.54
N ASP A 42 -10.10 -3.23 28.07
CA ASP A 42 -11.37 -2.74 28.62
C ASP A 42 -12.61 -3.42 27.99
N GLY A 43 -12.42 -4.19 26.92
CA GLY A 43 -13.44 -4.93 26.19
C GLY A 43 -14.12 -4.13 25.08
N LEU A 44 -13.65 -2.92 24.77
CA LEU A 44 -14.01 -2.13 23.60
C LEU A 44 -12.87 -2.16 22.59
N ASP A 45 -13.19 -2.07 21.30
CA ASP A 45 -12.17 -2.03 20.27
C ASP A 45 -11.64 -0.61 20.09
N GLU A 46 -10.32 -0.48 20.09
CA GLU A 46 -9.61 0.68 19.56
C GLU A 46 -9.44 0.57 18.06
N ALA A 47 -9.30 1.74 17.42
CA ALA A 47 -8.97 1.87 16.00
C ALA A 47 -7.52 2.31 15.83
N ALA A 48 -6.68 1.44 15.25
CA ALA A 48 -5.34 1.79 14.84
C ALA A 48 -5.33 2.19 13.35
N THR A 49 -4.73 3.35 13.04
CA THR A 49 -4.67 3.91 11.70
C THR A 49 -3.30 4.51 11.40
N LEU A 50 -3.06 4.89 10.16
CA LEU A 50 -1.81 5.51 9.72
C LEU A 50 -2.00 7.00 9.44
N LEU A 51 -1.01 7.79 9.84
CA LEU A 51 -0.92 9.21 9.51
C LEU A 51 0.37 9.46 8.73
N TRP A 52 0.30 10.30 7.71
CA TRP A 52 1.49 10.81 7.05
C TRP A 52 1.75 12.27 7.44
N GLU A 53 3.03 12.64 7.56
CA GLU A 53 3.50 14.00 7.79
C GLU A 53 4.50 14.38 6.71
N SER A 54 4.31 15.53 6.10
CA SER A 54 5.28 16.18 5.22
C SER A 54 5.70 17.52 5.82
N SER A 55 7.00 17.72 5.96
CA SER A 55 7.55 19.01 6.34
C SER A 55 7.76 19.96 5.14
N GLY A 56 7.13 19.66 3.99
CA GLY A 56 7.26 20.47 2.76
C GLY A 56 8.52 20.17 1.93
N GLY A 57 9.33 19.23 2.36
CA GLY A 57 10.45 18.64 1.61
C GLY A 57 10.06 17.36 0.88
N SER A 58 11.07 16.59 0.44
CA SER A 58 10.85 15.31 -0.26
C SER A 58 10.61 14.12 0.67
N GLY A 59 10.82 14.25 1.98
CA GLY A 59 10.55 13.20 2.98
C GLY A 59 9.10 13.19 3.41
N THR A 60 8.58 12.00 3.71
CA THR A 60 7.25 11.78 4.28
C THR A 60 7.37 10.82 5.45
N ARG A 61 7.10 11.30 6.65
CA ARG A 61 7.09 10.46 7.85
C ARG A 61 5.75 9.77 7.97
N LEU A 62 5.80 8.50 8.31
CA LEU A 62 4.61 7.69 8.57
C LEU A 62 4.51 7.40 10.07
N TYR A 63 3.32 7.55 10.62
CA TYR A 63 3.02 7.31 12.02
C TYR A 63 1.89 6.30 12.15
N LEU A 64 1.94 5.50 13.20
CA LEU A 64 0.82 4.71 13.70
C LEU A 64 0.11 5.53 14.78
N ALA A 65 -1.21 5.66 14.68
CA ALA A 65 -2.05 6.36 15.66
C ALA A 65 -3.17 5.44 16.13
N VAL A 66 -3.49 5.51 17.41
CA VAL A 66 -4.56 4.74 18.04
C VAL A 66 -5.63 5.69 18.57
N MET A 67 -6.86 5.47 18.13
CA MET A 67 -8.06 6.17 18.60
C MET A 67 -8.89 5.22 19.46
N GLY A 68 -9.33 5.68 20.60
CA GLY A 68 -10.13 4.88 21.51
C GLY A 68 -11.02 5.75 22.41
N HIS A 69 -11.86 5.11 23.19
CA HIS A 69 -12.77 5.79 24.13
C HIS A 69 -12.02 6.27 25.37
N ARG A 70 -12.24 7.55 25.74
CA ARG A 70 -11.82 8.11 27.02
C ARG A 70 -12.89 9.06 27.56
N ASP A 71 -13.41 8.79 28.74
CA ASP A 71 -14.45 9.61 29.38
C ASP A 71 -15.72 9.84 28.54
N GLY A 72 -16.00 8.93 27.58
CA GLY A 72 -17.17 8.96 26.71
C GLY A 72 -16.93 9.61 25.34
N ASP A 73 -15.76 10.19 25.11
CA ASP A 73 -15.33 10.75 23.84
C ASP A 73 -14.30 9.84 23.14
N ILE A 74 -14.17 9.99 21.80
CA ILE A 74 -13.13 9.31 21.03
C ILE A 74 -11.91 10.24 20.94
N GLU A 75 -10.80 9.78 21.47
CA GLU A 75 -9.55 10.53 21.53
C GLU A 75 -8.35 9.74 20.99
N ASN A 76 -7.32 10.46 20.58
CA ASN A 76 -6.03 9.85 20.26
C ASN A 76 -5.36 9.38 21.57
N GLN A 77 -5.23 8.08 21.73
CA GLN A 77 -4.61 7.45 22.91
C GLN A 77 -3.10 7.29 22.77
N GLY A 78 -2.57 7.37 21.54
CA GLY A 78 -1.14 7.28 21.30
C GLY A 78 -0.78 7.38 19.83
N THR A 79 0.40 7.94 19.57
CA THR A 79 0.97 8.05 18.23
C THR A 79 2.44 7.67 18.28
N ALA A 80 2.90 6.82 17.36
CA ALA A 80 4.28 6.37 17.25
C ALA A 80 4.80 6.55 15.83
N LEU A 81 6.06 7.01 15.69
CA LEU A 81 6.73 7.10 14.38
C LEU A 81 7.05 5.67 13.88
N ILE A 82 6.62 5.35 12.65
CA ILE A 82 7.02 4.13 11.95
C ILE A 82 8.34 4.37 11.21
N GLY A 83 8.45 5.47 10.46
CA GLY A 83 9.67 5.82 9.74
C GLY A 83 9.48 6.90 8.68
N ASP A 84 10.59 7.35 8.09
CA ASP A 84 10.58 8.18 6.88
C ASP A 84 10.43 7.27 5.65
N ARG A 85 9.47 7.58 4.80
CA ARG A 85 9.13 6.80 3.59
C ARG A 85 8.90 5.30 3.85
N ALA A 86 8.58 4.91 5.07
CA ALA A 86 8.21 3.54 5.38
C ALA A 86 6.96 3.13 4.59
N GLN A 87 6.91 1.87 4.19
CA GLN A 87 5.78 1.28 3.49
C GLN A 87 5.14 0.24 4.41
N VAL A 88 3.84 0.27 4.59
CA VAL A 88 3.11 -0.75 5.35
C VAL A 88 2.54 -1.76 4.35
N ARG A 89 2.93 -3.03 4.49
CA ARG A 89 2.46 -4.15 3.69
C ARG A 89 1.19 -4.77 4.28
N SER A 90 1.19 -4.95 5.59
CA SER A 90 0.03 -5.47 6.32
C SER A 90 0.11 -5.07 7.78
N GLY A 91 -0.98 -5.28 8.50
CA GLY A 91 -1.02 -5.12 9.93
C GLY A 91 -2.12 -5.96 10.56
N GLU A 92 -1.93 -6.30 11.83
CA GLU A 92 -2.91 -7.02 12.62
C GLU A 92 -2.91 -6.55 14.07
N ILE A 93 -4.04 -6.75 14.74
CA ILE A 93 -4.14 -6.66 16.19
C ILE A 93 -4.34 -8.07 16.74
N ASN A 94 -3.44 -8.48 17.60
CA ASN A 94 -3.52 -9.76 18.27
C ASN A 94 -3.04 -9.64 19.72
N ALA A 95 -3.82 -10.19 20.66
CA ALA A 95 -3.52 -10.19 22.10
C ALA A 95 -3.15 -8.79 22.64
N GLY A 96 -3.91 -7.74 22.26
CA GLY A 96 -3.69 -6.37 22.73
C GLY A 96 -2.44 -5.70 22.17
N ARG A 97 -1.92 -6.17 21.02
CA ARG A 97 -0.73 -5.63 20.36
C ARG A 97 -1.00 -5.40 18.89
N ILE A 98 -0.40 -4.35 18.35
CA ILE A 98 -0.42 -4.04 16.93
C ILE A 98 0.89 -4.51 16.33
N THR A 99 0.85 -5.40 15.35
CA THR A 99 2.03 -5.82 14.57
C THR A 99 1.87 -5.37 13.13
N LEU A 100 2.88 -4.68 12.61
CA LEU A 100 2.94 -4.26 11.20
C LEU A 100 4.11 -4.96 10.49
N ASP A 101 3.86 -5.49 9.30
CA ASP A 101 4.89 -5.85 8.31
C ASP A 101 5.18 -4.60 7.49
N ILE A 102 6.40 -4.10 7.56
CA ILE A 102 6.81 -2.85 6.92
C ILE A 102 8.03 -3.05 6.02
N VAL A 103 8.17 -2.15 5.04
CA VAL A 103 9.43 -1.93 4.32
C VAL A 103 9.99 -0.58 4.75
N ARG A 104 11.22 -0.57 5.21
CA ARG A 104 11.94 0.63 5.68
C ARG A 104 13.32 0.73 5.05
N ALA A 105 13.98 1.87 5.16
CA ALA A 105 15.34 2.02 4.69
C ALA A 105 16.30 1.13 5.50
N GLY A 106 17.02 0.26 4.80
CA GLY A 106 18.15 -0.48 5.34
C GLY A 106 19.43 0.37 5.38
N PRO A 107 20.52 -0.15 5.98
CA PRO A 107 21.78 0.61 6.15
C PRO A 107 22.41 1.08 4.84
N GLU A 108 22.17 0.37 3.74
CA GLU A 108 22.76 0.65 2.43
C GLU A 108 21.75 1.23 1.44
N ASP A 109 20.48 1.43 1.85
CA ASP A 109 19.45 1.90 0.98
C ASP A 109 19.59 3.40 0.69
N ALA A 110 19.33 3.79 -0.54
CA ALA A 110 19.10 5.18 -0.86
C ALA A 110 17.82 5.69 -0.15
N ALA A 111 17.83 6.94 0.30
CA ALA A 111 16.71 7.51 1.06
C ALA A 111 15.35 7.48 0.33
N CYS A 112 15.35 7.37 -1.02
CA CYS A 112 14.11 7.26 -1.82
C CYS A 112 13.49 5.89 -1.79
N CYS A 113 14.33 4.82 -1.55
CA CYS A 113 14.02 3.49 -2.05
C CYS A 113 14.28 2.44 -0.96
N PRO A 114 13.43 2.39 0.08
CA PRO A 114 13.58 1.45 1.17
C PRO A 114 13.37 0.01 0.68
N THR A 115 14.22 -0.92 1.15
CA THR A 115 14.16 -2.33 0.77
C THR A 115 14.14 -3.31 1.94
N GLN A 116 14.49 -2.86 3.17
CA GLN A 116 14.53 -3.74 4.32
C GLN A 116 13.12 -4.04 4.84
N ARG A 117 12.76 -5.32 4.90
CA ARG A 117 11.53 -5.79 5.55
C ARG A 117 11.72 -5.94 7.04
N ALA A 118 10.73 -5.52 7.80
CA ALA A 118 10.71 -5.69 9.25
C ALA A 118 9.30 -5.98 9.77
N SER A 119 9.22 -6.79 10.82
CA SER A 119 8.03 -6.97 11.66
C SER A 119 8.21 -6.11 12.91
N VAL A 120 7.31 -5.17 13.11
CA VAL A 120 7.39 -4.24 14.24
C VAL A 120 6.10 -4.31 15.04
N THR A 121 6.23 -4.40 16.36
CA THR A 121 5.09 -4.56 17.28
C THR A 121 5.03 -3.40 18.25
N TRP A 122 3.82 -2.87 18.46
CA TRP A 122 3.51 -1.83 19.44
C TRP A 122 2.51 -2.33 20.48
N ALA A 123 2.62 -1.76 21.68
CA ALA A 123 1.64 -1.92 22.75
C ALA A 123 1.11 -0.56 23.18
N LEU A 124 -0.20 -0.47 23.42
CA LEU A 124 -0.84 0.66 24.04
C LEU A 124 -0.72 0.54 25.56
N SER A 125 -0.49 1.66 26.25
CA SER A 125 -0.47 1.76 27.72
C SER A 125 -0.93 3.14 28.15
N GLY A 126 -1.12 3.37 29.45
CA GLY A 126 -1.49 4.69 29.97
C GLY A 126 -0.49 5.81 29.65
N SER A 127 0.74 5.49 29.21
CA SER A 127 1.74 6.42 28.73
C SER A 127 1.73 6.65 27.21
N GLY A 128 0.79 5.99 26.49
CA GLY A 128 0.65 6.06 25.05
C GLY A 128 1.14 4.80 24.33
N LEU A 129 1.40 4.93 23.04
CA LEU A 129 1.83 3.85 22.16
C LEU A 129 3.35 3.71 22.18
N SER A 130 3.87 2.52 22.47
CA SER A 130 5.29 2.21 22.55
C SER A 130 5.66 1.00 21.71
N GLN A 131 6.79 1.05 21.01
CA GLN A 131 7.35 -0.07 20.30
C GLN A 131 7.92 -1.10 21.30
N VAL A 132 7.48 -2.35 21.18
CA VAL A 132 7.87 -3.45 22.10
C VAL A 132 8.69 -4.54 21.41
N ALA A 133 8.62 -4.63 20.07
CA ALA A 133 9.48 -5.51 19.27
C ALA A 133 9.80 -4.87 17.93
N ASP A 134 10.96 -5.23 17.37
CA ASP A 134 11.44 -4.79 16.06
C ASP A 134 12.39 -5.89 15.52
N GLU A 135 11.93 -6.58 14.51
CA GLU A 135 12.66 -7.69 13.91
C GLU A 135 12.83 -7.45 12.41
N THR A 136 14.06 -7.41 11.94
CA THR A 136 14.35 -7.45 10.50
C THR A 136 14.11 -8.86 9.97
N ILE A 137 13.17 -9.01 9.02
CA ILE A 137 12.73 -10.31 8.50
C ILE A 137 13.21 -10.59 7.08
N GLY A 138 13.93 -9.65 6.46
CA GLY A 138 14.52 -9.86 5.14
C GLY A 138 14.68 -8.60 4.32
N THR A 139 14.76 -8.79 3.02
CA THR A 139 14.79 -7.73 2.00
C THR A 139 13.64 -7.94 1.04
N LEU A 140 13.08 -6.87 0.54
CA LEU A 140 11.96 -6.87 -0.42
C LEU A 140 12.30 -7.69 -1.66
N SER A 141 11.43 -8.61 -2.06
CA SER A 141 11.61 -9.54 -3.17
C SER A 141 10.29 -9.79 -3.91
N LEU A 142 10.35 -10.50 -5.05
CA LEU A 142 9.12 -10.90 -5.78
C LEU A 142 8.21 -11.82 -4.97
N ASP A 143 8.76 -12.63 -4.08
CA ASP A 143 7.96 -13.52 -3.22
C ASP A 143 6.97 -12.74 -2.36
N ASP A 144 7.28 -11.48 -2.08
CA ASP A 144 6.40 -10.56 -1.34
C ASP A 144 5.12 -10.17 -2.10
N LEU A 145 5.09 -10.40 -3.40
CA LEU A 145 3.92 -10.15 -4.26
C LEU A 145 3.06 -11.39 -4.44
N GLY A 146 3.59 -12.58 -4.12
CA GLY A 146 2.91 -13.87 -4.22
C GLY A 146 2.01 -14.20 -3.04
N GLY A 147 1.44 -15.41 -3.06
CA GLY A 147 0.62 -15.96 -1.97
C GLY A 147 -0.87 -15.56 -2.00
N HIS A 148 -1.23 -14.52 -2.73
CA HIS A 148 -2.62 -14.11 -2.99
C HIS A 148 -2.72 -13.36 -4.32
N GLY A 149 -3.96 -13.20 -4.81
CA GLY A 149 -4.23 -12.36 -5.97
C GLY A 149 -4.31 -10.88 -5.60
N TRP A 150 -4.23 -10.03 -6.60
CA TRP A 150 -4.39 -8.59 -6.51
C TRP A 150 -5.50 -8.13 -7.45
N VAL A 151 -6.34 -7.20 -7.01
CA VAL A 151 -7.39 -6.58 -7.82
C VAL A 151 -7.08 -5.11 -7.99
N LEU A 152 -7.06 -4.65 -9.24
CA LEU A 152 -6.82 -3.25 -9.58
C LEU A 152 -7.96 -2.38 -9.07
N THR A 153 -7.63 -1.32 -8.35
CA THR A 153 -8.58 -0.33 -7.85
C THR A 153 -8.41 1.04 -8.50
N GLU A 154 -7.18 1.37 -8.95
CA GLU A 154 -6.90 2.66 -9.56
C GLU A 154 -5.94 2.50 -10.75
N LEU A 155 -6.26 3.12 -11.88
CA LEU A 155 -5.45 3.17 -13.11
C LEU A 155 -5.00 4.62 -13.37
N GLY A 156 -3.76 4.92 -13.03
CA GLY A 156 -3.20 6.25 -13.19
C GLY A 156 -3.84 7.28 -12.25
N ARG A 157 -4.10 8.49 -12.75
CA ARG A 157 -4.76 9.58 -12.02
C ARG A 157 -6.27 9.61 -12.26
N GLU A 158 -6.76 8.70 -13.05
CA GLU A 158 -8.15 8.68 -13.46
C GLU A 158 -8.97 7.76 -12.54
N GLN A 159 -10.18 8.10 -12.46
CA GLN A 159 -11.36 7.66 -11.74
C GLN A 159 -11.44 6.16 -11.37
N PRO A 160 -12.25 5.84 -10.37
CA PRO A 160 -12.50 4.45 -9.99
C PRO A 160 -12.92 3.64 -11.22
N LEU A 161 -12.45 2.40 -11.27
CA LEU A 161 -12.81 1.46 -12.33
C LEU A 161 -14.33 1.24 -12.33
N PRO A 162 -14.95 0.96 -13.49
CA PRO A 162 -16.36 0.56 -13.54
C PRO A 162 -16.60 -0.65 -12.65
N GLU A 163 -17.60 -0.61 -11.78
CA GLU A 163 -17.93 -1.69 -10.83
C GLU A 163 -18.15 -3.06 -11.49
N SER A 164 -18.46 -3.10 -12.78
CA SER A 164 -18.70 -4.32 -13.54
C SER A 164 -17.44 -4.95 -14.14
N VAL A 165 -16.26 -4.34 -13.95
CA VAL A 165 -15.01 -4.81 -14.55
C VAL A 165 -14.00 -5.13 -13.47
N GLU A 166 -13.59 -6.39 -13.37
CA GLU A 166 -12.51 -6.82 -12.51
C GLU A 166 -11.23 -7.01 -13.33
N ILE A 167 -10.18 -6.30 -12.95
CA ILE A 167 -8.83 -6.49 -13.46
C ILE A 167 -8.00 -7.08 -12.34
N SER A 168 -7.38 -8.23 -12.60
CA SER A 168 -6.63 -8.97 -11.59
C SER A 168 -5.18 -9.21 -11.98
N LEU A 169 -4.35 -9.46 -10.97
CA LEU A 169 -2.92 -9.71 -11.09
C LEU A 169 -2.53 -10.80 -10.10
N LEU A 170 -1.89 -11.85 -10.56
CA LEU A 170 -1.41 -12.95 -9.73
C LEU A 170 0.06 -13.24 -10.07
N PHE A 171 0.92 -13.15 -9.07
CA PHE A 171 2.34 -13.54 -9.16
C PHE A 171 2.52 -14.98 -8.75
N GLN A 172 3.18 -15.76 -9.59
CA GLN A 172 3.56 -17.14 -9.33
C GLN A 172 4.97 -17.36 -9.89
N ASP A 173 5.93 -17.58 -9.02
CA ASP A 173 7.34 -17.69 -9.37
C ASP A 173 7.84 -16.47 -10.18
N ASP A 174 8.39 -16.69 -11.37
CA ASP A 174 8.85 -15.68 -12.32
C ASP A 174 7.78 -15.26 -13.34
N ARG A 175 6.50 -15.45 -13.04
CA ARG A 175 5.38 -15.19 -13.93
C ARG A 175 4.29 -14.35 -13.28
N VAL A 176 3.58 -13.66 -14.14
CA VAL A 176 2.35 -12.98 -13.78
C VAL A 176 1.25 -13.38 -14.73
N SER A 177 0.03 -13.49 -14.21
CA SER A 177 -1.18 -13.75 -14.96
C SER A 177 -2.36 -13.01 -14.34
N GLY A 178 -3.45 -12.86 -15.08
CA GLY A 178 -4.67 -12.24 -14.58
C GLY A 178 -5.68 -11.96 -15.66
N SER A 179 -6.77 -11.29 -15.27
CA SER A 179 -7.77 -10.73 -16.15
C SER A 179 -7.47 -9.26 -16.43
N SER A 180 -7.57 -8.84 -17.68
CA SER A 180 -7.49 -7.42 -18.09
C SER A 180 -8.87 -6.76 -18.22
N GLY A 181 -9.91 -7.44 -17.70
CA GLY A 181 -11.31 -7.04 -17.79
C GLY A 181 -12.06 -7.77 -18.90
N CYS A 182 -11.52 -7.84 -20.10
CA CYS A 182 -12.08 -8.61 -21.23
C CYS A 182 -11.32 -9.89 -21.46
N ASN A 183 -10.00 -9.84 -21.46
CA ASN A 183 -9.13 -10.95 -21.79
C ASN A 183 -8.30 -11.41 -20.61
N ASN A 184 -7.84 -12.65 -20.65
CA ASN A 184 -6.78 -13.13 -19.76
C ASN A 184 -5.43 -12.82 -20.35
N TYR A 185 -4.47 -12.43 -19.50
CA TYR A 185 -3.12 -12.12 -19.92
C TYR A 185 -2.10 -12.88 -19.07
N PHE A 186 -0.87 -12.96 -19.57
CA PHE A 186 0.29 -13.50 -18.86
C PHE A 186 1.56 -12.78 -19.32
N ALA A 187 2.58 -12.77 -18.46
CA ALA A 187 3.92 -12.28 -18.79
C ALA A 187 4.96 -12.98 -17.92
N GLY A 188 6.23 -12.93 -18.34
CA GLY A 188 7.35 -13.22 -17.46
C GLY A 188 7.67 -11.99 -16.62
N VAL A 189 8.21 -12.19 -15.42
CA VAL A 189 8.60 -11.13 -14.47
C VAL A 189 10.10 -11.13 -14.29
N LEU A 190 10.72 -9.96 -14.35
CA LEU A 190 12.11 -9.70 -14.02
C LEU A 190 12.15 -8.73 -12.84
N ALA A 191 12.93 -9.07 -11.80
CA ALA A 191 13.15 -8.20 -10.65
C ALA A 191 14.66 -8.12 -10.39
N PRO A 192 15.38 -7.25 -11.11
CA PRO A 192 16.84 -7.18 -11.01
C PRO A 192 17.31 -6.69 -9.64
N ASN A 193 16.54 -5.83 -8.99
CA ASN A 193 16.83 -5.30 -7.65
C ASN A 193 15.55 -5.25 -6.80
N PRO A 194 15.67 -5.21 -5.47
CA PRO A 194 14.52 -5.03 -4.58
C PRO A 194 13.69 -3.78 -4.95
N GLY A 195 12.37 -3.94 -5.07
CA GLY A 195 11.47 -2.86 -5.47
C GLY A 195 11.42 -2.55 -6.97
N GLU A 196 12.32 -3.13 -7.78
CA GLU A 196 12.26 -3.04 -9.23
C GLU A 196 11.54 -4.25 -9.81
N LEU A 197 10.81 -4.04 -10.90
CA LEU A 197 10.25 -5.12 -11.69
C LEU A 197 10.02 -4.67 -13.14
N ALA A 198 10.06 -5.63 -14.06
CA ALA A 198 9.66 -5.44 -15.44
C ALA A 198 8.95 -6.68 -15.96
N PHE A 199 8.03 -6.50 -16.89
CA PHE A 199 7.34 -7.60 -17.54
C PHE A 199 7.90 -7.83 -18.94
N ASN A 200 8.01 -9.10 -19.33
CA ASN A 200 8.44 -9.50 -20.66
C ASN A 200 7.54 -10.57 -21.27
N GLY A 201 7.56 -10.70 -22.59
CA GLY A 201 6.82 -11.75 -23.29
C GLY A 201 5.32 -11.72 -23.02
N MET A 202 4.72 -10.52 -22.83
CA MET A 202 3.31 -10.36 -22.55
C MET A 202 2.45 -10.91 -23.69
N GLY A 203 1.49 -11.76 -23.33
CA GLY A 203 0.49 -12.32 -24.22
C GLY A 203 -0.90 -12.21 -23.60
N ALA A 204 -1.93 -12.14 -24.46
CA ALA A 204 -3.32 -12.12 -24.02
C ALA A 204 -4.22 -12.92 -24.98
N THR A 205 -5.35 -13.41 -24.49
CA THR A 205 -6.44 -13.93 -25.34
C THR A 205 -7.01 -12.77 -26.19
N ARG A 206 -7.82 -13.12 -27.18
CA ARG A 206 -8.36 -12.12 -28.14
C ARG A 206 -9.88 -12.27 -28.27
N MET A 207 -10.59 -12.09 -27.16
CA MET A 207 -12.05 -11.97 -27.19
C MET A 207 -12.43 -10.53 -27.59
N ALA A 208 -13.55 -10.37 -28.24
CA ALA A 208 -14.13 -9.06 -28.55
C ALA A 208 -15.16 -8.71 -27.46
N CYS A 209 -14.94 -7.60 -26.78
CA CYS A 209 -15.83 -7.05 -25.77
C CYS A 209 -16.36 -5.67 -26.22
N PRO A 210 -17.37 -5.09 -25.55
CA PRO A 210 -17.81 -3.72 -25.81
C PRO A 210 -16.68 -2.70 -25.68
N GLU A 211 -16.69 -1.64 -26.50
CA GLU A 211 -15.63 -0.61 -26.59
C GLU A 211 -15.17 -0.05 -25.24
N PRO A 212 -16.01 0.30 -24.25
CA PRO A 212 -15.49 0.83 -22.99
C PRO A 212 -14.55 -0.16 -22.28
N MET A 213 -14.80 -1.47 -22.38
CA MET A 213 -13.98 -2.51 -21.78
C MET A 213 -12.68 -2.74 -22.57
N MET A 214 -12.76 -2.74 -23.90
CA MET A 214 -11.59 -2.86 -24.77
C MET A 214 -10.63 -1.67 -24.61
N ASP A 215 -11.16 -0.46 -24.43
CA ASP A 215 -10.34 0.73 -24.14
C ASP A 215 -9.61 0.61 -22.81
N LEU A 216 -10.33 0.22 -21.77
CA LEU A 216 -9.76 0.01 -20.43
C LEU A 216 -8.67 -1.07 -20.45
N GLU A 217 -8.92 -2.22 -21.09
CA GLU A 217 -7.94 -3.28 -21.28
C GLU A 217 -6.67 -2.77 -21.96
N ARG A 218 -6.81 -2.04 -23.08
CA ARG A 218 -5.67 -1.50 -23.82
C ARG A 218 -4.82 -0.58 -22.95
N ARG A 219 -5.46 0.32 -22.20
CA ARG A 219 -4.78 1.26 -21.27
C ARG A 219 -4.07 0.51 -20.16
N TYR A 220 -4.75 -0.47 -19.54
CA TYR A 220 -4.17 -1.29 -18.50
C TYR A 220 -2.94 -2.07 -18.97
N LEU A 221 -3.07 -2.84 -20.06
CA LEU A 221 -1.96 -3.64 -20.60
C LEU A 221 -0.80 -2.77 -21.10
N SER A 222 -1.09 -1.59 -21.67
CA SER A 222 -0.06 -0.62 -22.04
C SER A 222 0.69 -0.08 -20.83
N ALA A 223 -0.02 0.28 -19.76
CA ALA A 223 0.61 0.73 -18.53
C ALA A 223 1.41 -0.40 -17.86
N LEU A 224 0.83 -1.61 -17.78
CA LEU A 224 1.50 -2.76 -17.20
C LEU A 224 2.79 -3.13 -17.95
N ALA A 225 2.82 -3.01 -19.27
CA ALA A 225 4.02 -3.24 -20.07
C ALA A 225 5.16 -2.25 -19.78
N GLY A 226 4.84 -1.07 -19.27
CA GLY A 226 5.81 -0.05 -18.83
C GLY A 226 6.17 -0.13 -17.34
N ALA A 227 5.80 -1.21 -16.64
CA ALA A 227 6.13 -1.34 -15.23
C ALA A 227 7.65 -1.36 -15.00
N SER A 228 8.11 -0.55 -14.06
CA SER A 228 9.53 -0.38 -13.72
C SER A 228 9.82 -0.62 -12.24
N GLY A 229 8.79 -0.63 -11.38
CA GLY A 229 8.98 -0.88 -9.96
C GLY A 229 7.69 -1.13 -9.21
N TYR A 230 7.83 -1.53 -7.95
CA TYR A 230 6.71 -1.75 -7.06
C TYR A 230 7.01 -1.29 -5.64
N ARG A 231 5.95 -0.97 -4.92
CA ARG A 231 5.99 -0.59 -3.50
C ARG A 231 4.66 -0.92 -2.84
N PHE A 232 4.64 -0.88 -1.52
CA PHE A 232 3.42 -1.05 -0.74
C PHE A 232 2.94 0.29 -0.17
N HIS A 233 1.65 0.47 -0.11
CA HIS A 233 1.01 1.63 0.51
C HIS A 233 -0.24 1.21 1.28
N ALA A 234 -0.15 1.18 2.61
CA ALA A 234 -1.27 0.82 3.47
C ALA A 234 -1.94 -0.52 3.09
N GLY A 235 -1.14 -1.57 2.89
CA GLY A 235 -1.61 -2.90 2.50
C GLY A 235 -1.90 -3.07 1.01
N ARG A 236 -1.84 -2.00 0.21
CA ARG A 236 -2.05 -2.04 -1.24
C ARG A 236 -0.72 -2.16 -1.99
N LEU A 237 -0.72 -2.85 -3.11
CA LEU A 237 0.39 -2.89 -4.05
C LEU A 237 0.27 -1.72 -5.03
N VAL A 238 1.35 -0.99 -5.20
CA VAL A 238 1.47 0.08 -6.19
C VAL A 238 2.57 -0.28 -7.18
N LEU A 239 2.19 -0.51 -8.44
CA LEU A 239 3.17 -0.62 -9.53
C LEU A 239 3.44 0.78 -10.10
N THR A 240 4.71 1.11 -10.27
CA THR A 240 5.13 2.31 -11.01
C THR A 240 5.34 1.91 -12.46
N CYS A 241 4.70 2.62 -13.38
CA CYS A 241 4.73 2.32 -14.80
C CYS A 241 5.17 3.57 -15.58
N ASP A 242 6.16 3.40 -16.43
CA ASP A 242 6.61 4.45 -17.36
C ASP A 242 5.78 4.36 -18.63
N THR A 243 5.04 5.42 -18.94
CA THR A 243 4.18 5.51 -20.12
C THR A 243 4.56 6.73 -20.98
N ASP A 244 4.08 6.78 -22.21
CA ASP A 244 4.30 7.93 -23.11
C ASP A 244 3.75 9.25 -22.53
N GLU A 245 2.78 9.16 -21.62
CA GLU A 245 2.19 10.31 -20.91
C GLU A 245 2.92 10.67 -19.60
N GLY A 246 4.02 9.96 -19.30
CA GLY A 246 4.80 10.08 -18.08
C GLY A 246 4.53 8.93 -17.08
N PRO A 247 5.14 8.98 -15.88
CA PRO A 247 4.99 7.94 -14.90
C PRO A 247 3.56 7.87 -14.35
N GLN A 248 3.01 6.66 -14.32
CA GLN A 248 1.68 6.35 -13.79
C GLN A 248 1.77 5.29 -12.67
N GLY A 249 0.79 5.27 -11.80
CA GLY A 249 0.61 4.22 -10.78
C GLY A 249 -0.54 3.30 -11.13
N LEU A 250 -0.34 2.01 -10.96
CA LEU A 250 -1.41 1.02 -10.91
C LEU A 250 -1.54 0.60 -9.44
N ILE A 251 -2.72 0.80 -8.84
CA ILE A 251 -2.96 0.48 -7.42
C ILE A 251 -3.88 -0.73 -7.31
N PHE A 252 -3.42 -1.71 -6.56
CA PHE A 252 -4.13 -2.97 -6.35
C PHE A 252 -4.39 -3.20 -4.87
N THR A 253 -5.54 -3.78 -4.56
CA THR A 253 -5.86 -4.34 -3.24
C THR A 253 -5.67 -5.85 -3.23
N PRO A 254 -5.29 -6.45 -2.08
CA PRO A 254 -5.23 -7.89 -1.95
C PRO A 254 -6.61 -8.51 -2.26
N ASN A 255 -6.63 -9.56 -3.08
CA ASN A 255 -7.80 -10.41 -3.24
C ASN A 255 -7.72 -11.53 -2.21
N ASN A 256 -8.51 -11.43 -1.15
CA ASN A 256 -8.56 -12.44 -0.09
C ASN A 256 -9.40 -13.68 -0.47
N SER A 257 -9.92 -13.75 -1.70
CA SER A 257 -10.51 -14.99 -2.20
C SER A 257 -9.40 -16.04 -2.37
N PRO A 258 -9.58 -17.29 -1.88
CA PRO A 258 -8.62 -18.35 -2.13
C PRO A 258 -8.40 -18.46 -3.64
N ALA A 259 -7.12 -18.47 -4.06
CA ALA A 259 -6.78 -18.70 -5.46
C ALA A 259 -7.44 -20.01 -5.90
N GLU A 260 -8.39 -19.95 -6.82
CA GLU A 260 -8.92 -21.15 -7.45
C GLU A 260 -7.75 -21.82 -8.19
N SER A 261 -7.30 -22.97 -7.68
CA SER A 261 -6.37 -23.83 -8.39
C SER A 261 -6.95 -24.09 -9.79
N PRO A 262 -6.17 -23.94 -10.87
CA PRO A 262 -6.65 -24.30 -12.19
C PRO A 262 -7.12 -25.75 -12.13
N ALA A 263 -8.40 -25.97 -12.50
CA ALA A 263 -8.97 -27.30 -12.59
C ALA A 263 -8.06 -28.13 -13.49
N GLU A 264 -7.47 -29.20 -12.94
CA GLU A 264 -6.83 -30.23 -13.73
C GLU A 264 -7.90 -30.75 -14.72
N THR A 265 -7.78 -30.35 -15.97
CA THR A 265 -8.52 -31.00 -17.04
C THR A 265 -7.92 -32.41 -17.18
N GLY A 266 -8.51 -33.35 -16.43
CA GLY A 266 -8.32 -34.77 -16.64
C GLY A 266 -8.75 -35.15 -18.06
N GLU A 267 -7.94 -36.00 -18.63
CA GLU A 267 -8.00 -36.67 -19.93
C GLU A 267 -9.38 -36.91 -20.53
#